data_3497245c58d28b053b9f6c89a8d97149
#
_entry.id   3497245c58d28b053b9f6c89a8d97149
#
_cell.length_a   1.000
_cell.length_b   1.000
_cell.length_c   1.000
_cell.angle_alpha   90.00
_cell.angle_beta   90.00
_cell.angle_gamma   90.00
#
_symmetry.space_group_name_H-M   'P 1'
#
loop_
_entity.id
_entity.type
_entity.pdbx_description
1 polymer ?
#
loop_
_entity_poly.entity_id
_entity_poly.type
_entity_poly.pdbx_seq_one_letter_code
_entity_poly.pdbx_strand_id
1 'polypeptide(L)'
;MSFDLVINGKTVKANYGETLVDAGLGGWVAIPHDCCSGQCETCRVTVLSGRVDDRGTAERNTVLACQAKVVANAEIAFDHVPEIAKRSGAVTGIATLAPDIIEVTVTLASPITMRPGQYLSVKFAGFPARDLSPTVRFDGTAGPGELVFHIRRYPGGLMSTQIGATIREGHRVQVRGPFGGAFLREGYGPLVLVGGGTGWAPIWAVAAAARREQRHRDLVVIAGAREAEGLYMRRSLDWLMDDGVREIITTAETGAHNPVLPGRPTHYLPSLGPEDTVYVAGPPPLVDAVKIKSRAAWARCYADPFLPNAQPLSLIDRVMAMLRRPAAAPAVTPASRPVPVAAGLPAARKRSEPAPGVARTATPARRSQARSRV
;
A
#
# COMPACT_ATOMS: atom_id res chain seq x y z
N MET A 1 34.12 -11.60 8.99
CA MET A 1 33.92 -10.57 10.05
C MET A 1 32.51 -10.75 10.59
N SER A 2 32.37 -10.80 11.92
CA SER A 2 31.08 -10.93 12.60
C SER A 2 30.76 -9.63 13.35
N PHE A 3 29.49 -9.26 13.35
CA PHE A 3 28.98 -8.04 13.98
C PHE A 3 27.87 -8.39 14.97
N ASP A 4 27.61 -7.48 15.90
CA ASP A 4 26.47 -7.54 16.78
C ASP A 4 25.28 -6.82 16.13
N LEU A 5 24.22 -7.59 15.87
CA LEU A 5 22.94 -7.09 15.41
C LEU A 5 21.93 -7.22 16.55
N VAL A 6 21.45 -6.10 17.08
CA VAL A 6 20.39 -6.09 18.09
C VAL A 6 19.03 -6.01 17.38
N ILE A 7 18.15 -6.97 17.63
CA ILE A 7 16.83 -7.08 17.00
C ILE A 7 15.77 -7.09 18.10
N ASN A 8 14.96 -6.04 18.20
CA ASN A 8 13.98 -5.87 19.28
C ASN A 8 14.57 -6.14 20.67
N GLY A 9 15.80 -5.64 20.93
CA GLY A 9 16.51 -5.78 22.19
C GLY A 9 17.28 -7.11 22.36
N LYS A 10 17.17 -8.08 21.44
CA LYS A 10 17.93 -9.33 21.48
C LYS A 10 19.15 -9.24 20.57
N THR A 11 20.35 -9.43 21.13
CA THR A 11 21.60 -9.45 20.38
C THR A 11 21.79 -10.78 19.66
N VAL A 12 22.10 -10.74 18.38
CA VAL A 12 22.47 -11.89 17.55
C VAL A 12 23.81 -11.61 16.86
N LYS A 13 24.61 -12.66 16.62
CA LYS A 13 25.84 -12.57 15.83
C LYS A 13 25.49 -12.72 14.35
N ALA A 14 25.92 -11.76 13.55
CA ALA A 14 25.64 -11.70 12.13
C ALA A 14 26.94 -11.57 11.33
N ASN A 15 27.03 -12.19 10.16
CA ASN A 15 28.18 -12.10 9.28
C ASN A 15 28.07 -10.91 8.32
N TYR A 16 29.22 -10.38 7.90
CA TYR A 16 29.27 -9.35 6.87
C TYR A 16 28.57 -9.83 5.60
N GLY A 17 27.62 -9.01 5.09
CA GLY A 17 26.91 -9.27 3.85
C GLY A 17 25.68 -10.20 3.97
N GLU A 18 25.41 -10.77 5.14
CA GLU A 18 24.12 -11.44 5.40
C GLU A 18 22.96 -10.46 5.30
N THR A 19 21.78 -10.92 4.89
CA THR A 19 20.56 -10.11 5.02
C THR A 19 20.15 -10.03 6.49
N LEU A 20 19.43 -8.96 6.87
CA LEU A 20 18.94 -8.83 8.23
C LEU A 20 17.97 -9.97 8.60
N VAL A 21 17.21 -10.49 7.63
CA VAL A 21 16.33 -11.66 7.81
C VAL A 21 17.15 -12.92 8.12
N ASP A 22 18.19 -13.21 7.33
CA ASP A 22 19.02 -14.41 7.52
C ASP A 22 19.75 -14.34 8.85
N ALA A 23 20.32 -13.17 9.20
CA ALA A 23 20.97 -12.94 10.49
C ALA A 23 20.00 -13.15 11.66
N GLY A 24 18.77 -12.63 11.55
CA GLY A 24 17.71 -12.85 12.54
C GLY A 24 17.38 -14.33 12.70
N LEU A 25 17.17 -15.05 11.60
CA LEU A 25 16.88 -16.49 11.61
C LEU A 25 18.04 -17.30 12.26
N GLY A 26 19.28 -16.97 11.92
CA GLY A 26 20.47 -17.58 12.53
C GLY A 26 20.55 -17.35 14.04
N GLY A 27 20.03 -16.22 14.52
CA GLY A 27 19.96 -15.87 15.96
C GLY A 27 18.63 -16.24 16.63
N TRP A 28 17.78 -17.04 16.01
CA TRP A 28 16.45 -17.42 16.52
C TRP A 28 15.54 -16.21 16.80
N VAL A 29 15.63 -15.19 15.93
CA VAL A 29 14.72 -14.04 15.89
C VAL A 29 14.06 -13.98 14.52
N ALA A 30 12.80 -14.34 14.44
CA ALA A 30 12.05 -14.31 13.19
C ALA A 30 11.58 -12.87 12.87
N ILE A 31 12.30 -12.17 12.00
CA ILE A 31 11.81 -10.93 11.41
C ILE A 31 10.66 -11.30 10.45
N PRO A 32 9.48 -10.68 10.54
CA PRO A 32 8.38 -10.94 9.61
C PRO A 32 8.82 -10.73 8.16
N HIS A 33 8.62 -11.70 7.29
CA HIS A 33 8.95 -11.60 5.86
C HIS A 33 8.09 -12.55 5.03
N ASP A 34 7.99 -12.28 3.71
CA ASP A 34 7.22 -13.11 2.78
C ASP A 34 7.90 -13.19 1.40
N CYS A 35 7.78 -12.18 0.53
CA CYS A 35 8.22 -12.24 -0.87
C CYS A 35 9.73 -12.38 -1.07
N CYS A 36 10.55 -11.97 -0.13
CA CYS A 36 12.02 -11.88 -0.18
C CYS A 36 12.59 -11.14 -1.40
N SER A 37 11.75 -10.37 -2.12
CA SER A 37 12.11 -9.60 -3.33
C SER A 37 12.03 -8.09 -3.13
N GLY A 38 11.73 -7.62 -1.90
CA GLY A 38 11.64 -6.20 -1.59
C GLY A 38 10.33 -5.53 -2.03
N GLN A 39 9.28 -6.28 -2.31
CA GLN A 39 8.03 -5.74 -2.88
C GLN A 39 6.88 -5.64 -1.87
N CYS A 40 6.73 -6.63 -0.97
CA CYS A 40 5.55 -6.76 -0.10
C CYS A 40 5.61 -5.93 1.19
N GLU A 41 6.71 -5.23 1.46
CA GLU A 41 6.91 -4.39 2.65
C GLU A 41 6.77 -5.12 4.02
N THR A 42 6.48 -6.43 4.03
CA THR A 42 6.29 -7.23 5.26
C THR A 42 7.52 -7.20 6.18
N CYS A 43 8.72 -7.14 5.59
CA CYS A 43 9.99 -7.17 6.32
C CYS A 43 10.58 -5.78 6.60
N ARG A 44 9.79 -4.72 6.55
CA ARG A 44 10.28 -3.38 6.86
C ARG A 44 10.60 -3.25 8.35
N VAL A 45 11.83 -2.86 8.65
CA VAL A 45 12.34 -2.66 10.01
C VAL A 45 12.89 -1.25 10.17
N THR A 46 12.82 -0.72 11.39
CA THR A 46 13.43 0.57 11.75
C THR A 46 14.88 0.34 12.16
N VAL A 47 15.81 1.10 11.63
CA VAL A 47 17.21 1.16 12.10
C VAL A 47 17.26 2.18 13.23
N LEU A 48 17.47 1.71 14.45
CA LEU A 48 17.53 2.56 15.66
C LEU A 48 18.92 3.16 15.85
N SER A 49 19.97 2.35 15.60
CA SER A 49 21.36 2.79 15.69
C SER A 49 22.27 1.95 14.78
N GLY A 50 23.49 2.43 14.56
CA GLY A 50 24.49 1.73 13.76
C GLY A 50 24.28 1.93 12.24
N ARG A 51 24.79 0.98 11.43
CA ARG A 51 24.77 1.08 9.96
C ARG A 51 24.52 -0.26 9.29
N VAL A 52 23.62 -0.25 8.31
CA VAL A 52 23.34 -1.35 7.39
C VAL A 52 23.53 -0.87 5.93
N ASP A 53 23.79 -1.77 5.00
CA ASP A 53 23.67 -1.50 3.56
C ASP A 53 22.19 -1.71 3.19
N ASP A 54 21.49 -0.64 2.94
CA ASP A 54 20.04 -0.64 2.69
C ASP A 54 19.64 -1.16 1.32
N ARG A 55 20.58 -1.35 0.42
CA ARG A 55 20.37 -1.80 -0.98
C ARG A 55 19.35 -0.96 -1.73
N GLY A 56 19.26 0.33 -1.42
CA GLY A 56 18.31 1.27 -2.02
C GLY A 56 16.87 1.15 -1.50
N THR A 57 16.64 0.42 -0.42
CA THR A 57 15.30 0.22 0.17
C THR A 57 15.00 1.20 1.32
N ALA A 58 15.94 2.09 1.63
CA ALA A 58 15.76 3.04 2.73
C ALA A 58 14.57 3.98 2.51
N GLU A 59 13.73 4.06 3.53
CA GLU A 59 12.70 5.06 3.65
C GLU A 59 12.78 5.67 5.06
N ARG A 60 13.27 6.92 5.16
CA ARG A 60 13.62 7.54 6.45
C ARG A 60 14.68 6.69 7.17
N ASN A 61 14.37 6.22 8.38
CA ASN A 61 15.20 5.33 9.17
C ASN A 61 14.75 3.86 9.07
N THR A 62 13.98 3.48 8.06
CA THR A 62 13.54 2.10 7.84
C THR A 62 14.18 1.48 6.61
N VAL A 63 14.35 0.17 6.61
CA VAL A 63 14.87 -0.62 5.49
C VAL A 63 14.08 -1.91 5.32
N LEU A 64 14.18 -2.55 4.16
CA LEU A 64 13.60 -3.88 3.95
C LEU A 64 14.60 -4.96 4.36
N ALA A 65 14.35 -5.64 5.46
CA ALA A 65 15.27 -6.59 6.08
C ALA A 65 15.67 -7.77 5.18
N CYS A 66 14.83 -8.16 4.22
CA CYS A 66 15.15 -9.21 3.25
C CYS A 66 16.14 -8.76 2.16
N GLN A 67 16.35 -7.46 2.01
CA GLN A 67 17.28 -6.87 1.04
C GLN A 67 18.50 -6.25 1.73
N ALA A 68 18.27 -5.54 2.83
CA ALA A 68 19.32 -4.86 3.58
C ALA A 68 20.33 -5.85 4.18
N LYS A 69 21.60 -5.46 4.17
CA LYS A 69 22.72 -6.32 4.58
C LYS A 69 23.47 -5.77 5.78
N VAL A 70 23.96 -6.69 6.60
CA VAL A 70 24.84 -6.38 7.73
C VAL A 70 26.21 -5.94 7.23
N VAL A 71 26.63 -4.73 7.60
CA VAL A 71 27.97 -4.19 7.27
C VAL A 71 28.70 -3.62 8.49
N ALA A 72 28.01 -3.47 9.61
CA ALA A 72 28.53 -3.02 10.90
C ALA A 72 27.60 -3.47 12.01
N ASN A 73 27.99 -3.19 13.28
CA ASN A 73 27.04 -3.31 14.39
C ASN A 73 25.85 -2.38 14.14
N ALA A 74 24.67 -2.90 14.41
CA ALA A 74 23.42 -2.14 14.24
C ALA A 74 22.35 -2.62 15.22
N GLU A 75 21.40 -1.73 15.49
CA GLU A 75 20.19 -2.04 16.24
C GLU A 75 18.98 -1.76 15.36
N ILE A 76 18.10 -2.74 15.26
CA ILE A 76 16.88 -2.66 14.48
C ILE A 76 15.66 -3.08 15.30
N ALA A 77 14.52 -2.50 14.96
CA ALA A 77 13.23 -2.87 15.55
C ALA A 77 12.17 -3.05 14.46
N PHE A 78 11.21 -3.91 14.74
CA PHE A 78 10.01 -4.09 13.93
C PHE A 78 8.77 -4.19 14.82
N ASP A 79 7.61 -3.85 14.25
CA ASP A 79 6.34 -3.95 14.97
C ASP A 79 6.03 -5.42 15.32
N HIS A 80 5.52 -5.62 16.53
CA HIS A 80 4.99 -6.93 16.88
C HIS A 80 3.77 -7.23 16.01
N VAL A 81 3.87 -8.26 15.19
CA VAL A 81 2.79 -8.74 14.34
C VAL A 81 2.36 -10.14 14.78
N PRO A 82 1.10 -10.53 14.52
CA PRO A 82 0.64 -11.88 14.82
C PRO A 82 1.49 -12.94 14.12
N GLU A 83 1.67 -14.08 14.74
CA GLU A 83 2.40 -15.20 14.16
C GLU A 83 1.73 -15.73 12.90
N ILE A 84 2.57 -16.14 11.94
CA ILE A 84 2.11 -16.76 10.71
C ILE A 84 1.48 -18.11 11.03
N ALA A 85 0.19 -18.23 10.76
CA ALA A 85 -0.57 -19.46 10.96
C ALA A 85 -1.11 -20.00 9.63
N LYS A 86 -1.40 -21.30 9.61
CA LYS A 86 -2.10 -21.95 8.50
C LYS A 86 -3.47 -22.42 9.00
N ARG A 87 -4.54 -22.08 8.28
CA ARG A 87 -5.90 -22.44 8.63
C ARG A 87 -6.62 -23.01 7.40
N SER A 88 -7.60 -23.87 7.65
CA SER A 88 -8.49 -24.39 6.63
C SER A 88 -9.91 -23.86 6.86
N GLY A 89 -10.67 -23.77 5.79
CA GLY A 89 -12.05 -23.32 5.82
C GLY A 89 -12.77 -23.66 4.52
N ALA A 90 -13.92 -23.04 4.33
CA ALA A 90 -14.72 -23.19 3.12
C ALA A 90 -15.33 -21.84 2.72
N VAL A 91 -15.63 -21.69 1.44
CA VAL A 91 -16.44 -20.59 0.92
C VAL A 91 -17.85 -20.72 1.50
N THR A 92 -18.37 -19.66 2.09
CA THR A 92 -19.70 -19.59 2.69
C THR A 92 -20.60 -18.54 2.05
N GLY A 93 -20.06 -17.73 1.12
CA GLY A 93 -20.86 -16.78 0.37
C GLY A 93 -20.11 -16.24 -0.84
N ILE A 94 -20.85 -15.93 -1.89
CA ILE A 94 -20.36 -15.28 -3.10
C ILE A 94 -21.41 -14.26 -3.54
N ALA A 95 -21.00 -13.00 -3.73
CA ALA A 95 -21.85 -11.92 -4.21
C ALA A 95 -21.15 -11.11 -5.29
N THR A 96 -21.90 -10.59 -6.26
CA THR A 96 -21.36 -9.66 -7.27
C THR A 96 -21.46 -8.24 -6.73
N LEU A 97 -20.34 -7.52 -6.71
CA LEU A 97 -20.26 -6.12 -6.26
C LEU A 97 -20.24 -5.14 -7.42
N ALA A 98 -19.59 -5.51 -8.52
CA ALA A 98 -19.52 -4.76 -9.77
C ALA A 98 -19.36 -5.77 -10.93
N PRO A 99 -19.44 -5.37 -12.20
CA PRO A 99 -19.38 -6.29 -13.34
C PRO A 99 -18.20 -7.27 -13.30
N ASP A 100 -17.04 -6.80 -12.83
CA ASP A 100 -15.80 -7.57 -12.74
C ASP A 100 -15.31 -7.79 -11.30
N ILE A 101 -16.08 -7.42 -10.27
CA ILE A 101 -15.68 -7.53 -8.85
C ILE A 101 -16.68 -8.39 -8.09
N ILE A 102 -16.14 -9.38 -7.38
CA ILE A 102 -16.90 -10.34 -6.60
C ILE A 102 -16.45 -10.28 -5.15
N GLU A 103 -17.40 -10.31 -4.24
CA GLU A 103 -17.17 -10.61 -2.84
C GLU A 103 -17.18 -12.13 -2.63
N VAL A 104 -16.18 -12.62 -1.93
CA VAL A 104 -16.09 -14.02 -1.50
C VAL A 104 -15.95 -14.06 0.01
N THR A 105 -16.89 -14.69 0.67
CA THR A 105 -16.85 -14.94 2.12
C THR A 105 -16.32 -16.35 2.36
N VAL A 106 -15.35 -16.47 3.25
CA VAL A 106 -14.75 -17.74 3.70
C VAL A 106 -14.89 -17.84 5.21
N THR A 107 -15.42 -18.96 5.69
CA THR A 107 -15.44 -19.27 7.13
C THR A 107 -14.35 -20.28 7.43
N LEU A 108 -13.47 -19.95 8.37
CA LEU A 108 -12.37 -20.80 8.82
C LEU A 108 -12.83 -21.73 9.95
N ALA A 109 -12.27 -22.95 9.98
CA ALA A 109 -12.52 -23.91 11.07
C ALA A 109 -12.00 -23.43 12.43
N SER A 110 -10.99 -22.57 12.44
CA SER A 110 -10.52 -21.84 13.62
C SER A 110 -10.03 -20.46 13.19
N PRO A 111 -10.23 -19.40 14.02
CA PRO A 111 -9.84 -18.05 13.67
C PRO A 111 -8.35 -17.90 13.38
N ILE A 112 -8.01 -16.91 12.58
CA ILE A 112 -6.63 -16.43 12.37
C ILE A 112 -6.52 -15.04 12.96
N THR A 113 -5.50 -14.81 13.78
CA THR A 113 -5.22 -13.48 14.33
C THR A 113 -4.52 -12.64 13.27
N MET A 114 -5.03 -11.46 13.01
CA MET A 114 -4.45 -10.52 12.04
C MET A 114 -4.82 -9.07 12.38
N ARG A 115 -4.06 -8.12 11.85
CA ARG A 115 -4.36 -6.70 11.96
C ARG A 115 -5.08 -6.20 10.71
N PRO A 116 -6.02 -5.25 10.82
CA PRO A 116 -6.69 -4.64 9.66
C PRO A 116 -5.68 -4.06 8.67
N GLY A 117 -5.78 -4.45 7.40
CA GLY A 117 -4.86 -4.07 6.33
C GLY A 117 -3.78 -5.12 5.97
N GLN A 118 -3.62 -6.19 6.77
CA GLN A 118 -2.76 -7.31 6.40
C GLN A 118 -3.42 -8.20 5.33
N TYR A 119 -2.59 -8.93 4.56
CA TYR A 119 -3.07 -9.90 3.57
C TYR A 119 -2.78 -11.35 3.99
N LEU A 120 -3.42 -12.27 3.30
CA LEU A 120 -3.26 -13.72 3.46
C LEU A 120 -2.93 -14.35 2.10
N SER A 121 -2.10 -15.38 2.10
CA SER A 121 -1.97 -16.28 0.96
C SER A 121 -3.12 -17.27 1.01
N VAL A 122 -4.05 -17.16 0.05
CA VAL A 122 -5.31 -17.92 -0.01
C VAL A 122 -5.25 -18.92 -1.16
N LYS A 123 -5.50 -20.19 -0.85
CA LYS A 123 -5.52 -21.30 -1.82
C LYS A 123 -6.91 -21.95 -1.84
N PHE A 124 -7.64 -21.73 -2.92
CA PHE A 124 -8.82 -22.53 -3.23
C PHE A 124 -8.38 -23.90 -3.74
N ALA A 125 -9.01 -24.98 -3.28
CA ALA A 125 -8.62 -26.34 -3.66
C ALA A 125 -8.65 -26.53 -5.18
N GLY A 126 -7.57 -27.08 -5.75
CA GLY A 126 -7.41 -27.22 -7.20
C GLY A 126 -6.88 -25.97 -7.93
N PHE A 127 -6.68 -24.86 -7.24
CA PHE A 127 -6.20 -23.59 -7.82
C PHE A 127 -4.88 -23.13 -7.18
N PRO A 128 -4.08 -22.31 -7.91
CA PRO A 128 -2.87 -21.72 -7.32
C PRO A 128 -3.25 -20.75 -6.20
N ALA A 129 -2.38 -20.66 -5.19
CA ALA A 129 -2.53 -19.67 -4.12
C ALA A 129 -2.44 -18.24 -4.67
N ARG A 130 -3.18 -17.32 -4.04
CA ARG A 130 -3.19 -15.88 -4.32
C ARG A 130 -3.14 -15.11 -3.03
N ASP A 131 -2.41 -14.00 -3.05
CA ASP A 131 -2.38 -13.07 -1.95
C ASP A 131 -3.62 -12.18 -2.05
N LEU A 132 -4.44 -12.23 -1.00
CA LEU A 132 -5.70 -11.52 -0.92
C LEU A 132 -5.78 -10.81 0.44
N SER A 133 -6.12 -9.53 0.42
CA SER A 133 -6.29 -8.71 1.62
C SER A 133 -7.74 -8.83 2.11
N PRO A 134 -7.97 -9.44 3.29
CA PRO A 134 -9.30 -9.52 3.85
C PRO A 134 -9.84 -8.14 4.22
N THR A 135 -11.15 -8.04 4.18
CA THR A 135 -11.88 -6.84 4.60
C THR A 135 -12.98 -7.21 5.61
N VAL A 136 -13.81 -6.25 5.94
CA VAL A 136 -15.03 -6.43 6.73
C VAL A 136 -16.26 -6.21 5.84
N ARG A 137 -17.43 -6.64 6.30
CA ARG A 137 -18.69 -6.34 5.59
C ARG A 137 -18.91 -4.83 5.47
N PHE A 138 -19.79 -4.41 4.59
CA PHE A 138 -20.05 -2.97 4.37
C PHE A 138 -20.65 -2.23 5.58
N ASP A 139 -21.17 -2.96 6.56
CA ASP A 139 -21.61 -2.44 7.86
C ASP A 139 -20.49 -2.36 8.90
N GLY A 140 -19.26 -2.60 8.48
CA GLY A 140 -18.08 -2.59 9.34
C GLY A 140 -17.92 -3.83 10.24
N THR A 141 -18.78 -4.85 10.13
CA THR A 141 -18.73 -6.05 10.97
C THR A 141 -17.94 -7.19 10.30
N ALA A 142 -17.50 -8.16 11.10
CA ALA A 142 -16.98 -9.46 10.65
C ALA A 142 -17.45 -10.54 11.63
N GLY A 143 -17.84 -11.68 11.10
CA GLY A 143 -18.22 -12.85 11.91
C GLY A 143 -16.97 -13.55 12.49
N PRO A 144 -17.15 -14.36 13.55
CA PRO A 144 -16.07 -15.16 14.11
C PRO A 144 -15.47 -16.11 13.05
N GLY A 145 -14.17 -16.01 12.81
CA GLY A 145 -13.47 -16.81 11.80
C GLY A 145 -13.87 -16.52 10.35
N GLU A 146 -14.64 -15.47 10.11
CA GLU A 146 -15.04 -15.03 8.78
C GLU A 146 -13.95 -14.15 8.14
N LEU A 147 -13.69 -14.42 6.87
CA LEU A 147 -12.83 -13.62 6.01
C LEU A 147 -13.64 -13.19 4.78
N VAL A 148 -13.70 -11.90 4.52
CA VAL A 148 -14.36 -11.32 3.35
C VAL A 148 -13.30 -10.82 2.39
N PHE A 149 -13.39 -11.19 1.11
CA PHE A 149 -12.44 -10.79 0.07
C PHE A 149 -13.17 -10.13 -1.08
N HIS A 150 -12.66 -9.02 -1.60
CA HIS A 150 -13.11 -8.42 -2.85
C HIS A 150 -12.11 -8.81 -3.96
N ILE A 151 -12.57 -9.61 -4.90
CA ILE A 151 -11.73 -10.20 -5.94
C ILE A 151 -12.15 -9.71 -7.31
N ARG A 152 -11.20 -9.14 -8.06
CA ARG A 152 -11.43 -8.76 -9.45
C ARG A 152 -11.31 -9.99 -10.37
N ARG A 153 -12.30 -10.17 -11.26
CA ARG A 153 -12.21 -11.13 -12.37
C ARG A 153 -11.31 -10.57 -13.45
N TYR A 154 -10.22 -11.23 -13.71
CA TYR A 154 -9.35 -10.89 -14.83
C TYR A 154 -9.61 -11.86 -15.99
N PRO A 155 -9.79 -11.38 -17.24
CA PRO A 155 -9.84 -12.26 -18.40
C PRO A 155 -8.62 -13.18 -18.45
N GLY A 156 -8.84 -14.48 -18.59
CA GLY A 156 -7.77 -15.50 -18.56
C GLY A 156 -7.21 -15.82 -17.16
N GLY A 157 -7.73 -15.23 -16.09
CA GLY A 157 -7.31 -15.53 -14.73
C GLY A 157 -7.69 -16.96 -14.31
N LEU A 158 -6.69 -17.78 -13.92
CA LEU A 158 -6.91 -19.20 -13.59
C LEU A 158 -7.88 -19.43 -12.43
N MET A 159 -7.90 -18.55 -11.43
CA MET A 159 -8.73 -18.67 -10.24
C MET A 159 -9.93 -17.71 -10.29
N SER A 160 -9.71 -16.44 -10.60
CA SER A 160 -10.74 -15.41 -10.48
C SER A 160 -11.93 -15.61 -11.43
N THR A 161 -11.74 -16.22 -12.60
CA THR A 161 -12.81 -16.57 -13.56
C THR A 161 -13.64 -17.76 -13.10
N GLN A 162 -13.13 -18.56 -12.17
CA GLN A 162 -13.80 -19.78 -11.68
C GLN A 162 -14.70 -19.51 -10.47
N ILE A 163 -14.64 -18.30 -9.91
CA ILE A 163 -15.53 -17.91 -8.80
C ILE A 163 -16.96 -17.77 -9.31
N GLY A 164 -17.87 -18.49 -8.66
CA GLY A 164 -19.27 -18.62 -9.09
C GLY A 164 -19.51 -19.78 -10.08
N ALA A 165 -18.46 -20.32 -10.69
CA ALA A 165 -18.55 -21.50 -11.58
C ALA A 165 -18.08 -22.77 -10.88
N THR A 166 -16.78 -22.99 -10.78
CA THR A 166 -16.18 -24.15 -10.07
C THR A 166 -16.00 -23.85 -8.58
N ILE A 167 -15.57 -22.63 -8.23
CA ILE A 167 -15.46 -22.17 -6.83
C ILE A 167 -16.83 -21.68 -6.39
N ARG A 168 -17.52 -22.48 -5.58
CA ARG A 168 -18.87 -22.20 -5.06
C ARG A 168 -18.89 -22.32 -3.55
N GLU A 169 -20.01 -22.05 -2.92
CA GLU A 169 -20.21 -22.35 -1.50
C GLU A 169 -19.89 -23.82 -1.19
N GLY A 170 -19.22 -24.05 -0.05
CA GLY A 170 -18.66 -25.34 0.33
C GLY A 170 -17.26 -25.63 -0.26
N HIS A 171 -16.75 -24.83 -1.21
CA HIS A 171 -15.42 -25.06 -1.78
C HIS A 171 -14.33 -24.90 -0.73
N ARG A 172 -13.43 -25.90 -0.61
CA ARG A 172 -12.36 -25.90 0.40
C ARG A 172 -11.33 -24.80 0.14
N VAL A 173 -10.93 -24.14 1.21
CA VAL A 173 -9.94 -23.05 1.18
C VAL A 173 -8.87 -23.32 2.24
N GLN A 174 -7.62 -23.03 1.91
CA GLN A 174 -6.53 -22.92 2.87
C GLN A 174 -6.01 -21.48 2.86
N VAL A 175 -5.74 -20.95 4.04
CA VAL A 175 -5.11 -19.64 4.21
C VAL A 175 -3.81 -19.77 4.99
N ARG A 176 -2.84 -18.94 4.66
CA ARG A 176 -1.58 -18.80 5.39
C ARG A 176 -1.28 -17.33 5.56
N GLY A 177 -0.85 -16.91 6.73
CA GLY A 177 -0.53 -15.53 7.07
C GLY A 177 -0.74 -15.29 8.57
N PRO A 178 -0.83 -14.00 8.99
CA PRO A 178 -0.93 -12.81 8.15
C PRO A 178 0.42 -12.32 7.61
N PHE A 179 0.36 -11.53 6.54
CA PHE A 179 1.47 -10.85 5.91
C PHE A 179 1.14 -9.38 5.66
N GLY A 180 2.13 -8.61 5.21
CA GLY A 180 1.97 -7.20 4.84
C GLY A 180 2.25 -6.23 5.97
N GLY A 181 2.83 -5.08 5.59
CA GLY A 181 3.18 -3.99 6.48
C GLY A 181 2.15 -2.86 6.55
N ALA A 182 1.11 -2.88 5.71
CA ALA A 182 0.12 -1.80 5.60
C ALA A 182 -1.07 -1.95 6.57
N PHE A 183 -0.83 -2.38 7.80
CA PHE A 183 -1.86 -2.54 8.84
C PHE A 183 -2.00 -1.30 9.71
N LEU A 184 -3.19 -1.12 10.30
CA LEU A 184 -3.49 0.01 11.20
C LEU A 184 -2.53 0.03 12.38
N ARG A 185 -1.91 1.19 12.60
CA ARG A 185 -1.04 1.50 13.74
C ARG A 185 -1.66 2.57 14.61
N GLU A 186 -1.38 2.51 15.88
CA GLU A 186 -1.73 3.58 16.82
C GLU A 186 -1.05 4.90 16.42
N GLY A 187 -1.71 6.01 16.73
CA GLY A 187 -1.21 7.34 16.44
C GLY A 187 -2.23 8.43 16.73
N TYR A 188 -1.83 9.68 16.57
CA TYR A 188 -2.66 10.86 16.88
C TYR A 188 -2.97 11.74 15.67
N GLY A 189 -2.07 11.79 14.68
CA GLY A 189 -2.26 12.62 13.48
C GLY A 189 -3.32 12.07 12.52
N PRO A 190 -3.72 12.85 11.53
CA PRO A 190 -4.72 12.47 10.53
C PRO A 190 -4.37 11.18 9.78
N LEU A 191 -5.39 10.48 9.34
CA LEU A 191 -5.29 9.31 8.46
C LEU A 191 -5.76 9.67 7.05
N VAL A 192 -4.89 9.48 6.07
CA VAL A 192 -5.24 9.60 4.65
C VAL A 192 -5.29 8.20 4.05
N LEU A 193 -6.49 7.77 3.68
CA LEU A 193 -6.80 6.41 3.23
C LEU A 193 -7.08 6.40 1.73
N VAL A 194 -6.24 5.72 0.95
CA VAL A 194 -6.31 5.75 -0.52
C VAL A 194 -6.50 4.34 -1.08
N GLY A 195 -7.64 4.07 -1.67
CA GLY A 195 -7.97 2.77 -2.28
C GLY A 195 -8.22 2.85 -3.77
N GLY A 196 -7.55 2.00 -4.57
CA GLY A 196 -7.77 1.88 -6.02
C GLY A 196 -8.36 0.54 -6.43
N GLY A 197 -9.58 0.52 -7.01
CA GLY A 197 -10.26 -0.72 -7.36
C GLY A 197 -10.44 -1.64 -6.16
N THR A 198 -10.05 -2.91 -6.27
CA THR A 198 -10.10 -3.87 -5.14
C THR A 198 -9.12 -3.57 -4.01
N GLY A 199 -8.18 -2.63 -4.19
CA GLY A 199 -7.39 -2.05 -3.09
C GLY A 199 -8.25 -1.35 -2.03
N TRP A 200 -9.52 -1.07 -2.35
CA TRP A 200 -10.49 -0.63 -1.36
C TRP A 200 -10.69 -1.64 -0.21
N ALA A 201 -10.58 -2.93 -0.45
CA ALA A 201 -10.82 -3.96 0.58
C ALA A 201 -9.94 -3.78 1.84
N PRO A 202 -8.58 -3.78 1.76
CA PRO A 202 -7.75 -3.52 2.93
C PRO A 202 -7.91 -2.10 3.47
N ILE A 203 -8.15 -1.10 2.62
CA ILE A 203 -8.39 0.28 3.06
C ILE A 203 -9.68 0.38 3.86
N TRP A 204 -10.74 -0.30 3.44
CA TRP A 204 -11.99 -0.38 4.19
C TRP A 204 -11.80 -1.05 5.56
N ALA A 205 -11.04 -2.16 5.63
CA ALA A 205 -10.72 -2.80 6.89
C ALA A 205 -9.98 -1.84 7.85
N VAL A 206 -9.01 -1.07 7.33
CA VAL A 206 -8.28 -0.05 8.11
C VAL A 206 -9.21 1.08 8.55
N ALA A 207 -10.07 1.60 7.65
CA ALA A 207 -11.01 2.68 7.95
C ALA A 207 -12.00 2.28 9.04
N ALA A 208 -12.63 1.11 8.90
CA ALA A 208 -13.60 0.61 9.87
C ALA A 208 -12.96 0.35 11.24
N ALA A 209 -11.72 -0.16 11.28
CA ALA A 209 -10.98 -0.33 12.53
C ALA A 209 -10.59 1.01 13.15
N ALA A 210 -10.10 1.96 12.36
CA ALA A 210 -9.74 3.29 12.84
C ALA A 210 -10.95 4.01 13.46
N ARG A 211 -12.14 3.88 12.85
CA ARG A 211 -13.38 4.46 13.43
C ARG A 211 -13.80 3.80 14.72
N ARG A 212 -13.50 2.52 14.95
CA ARG A 212 -13.80 1.82 16.21
C ARG A 212 -12.77 2.10 17.31
N GLU A 213 -11.49 2.10 16.96
CA GLU A 213 -10.38 2.06 17.91
C GLU A 213 -9.71 3.44 18.12
N GLN A 214 -9.79 4.33 17.11
CA GLN A 214 -9.05 5.60 17.05
C GLN A 214 -9.95 6.76 16.59
N ARG A 215 -11.15 6.90 17.18
CA ARG A 215 -12.15 7.93 16.82
C ARG A 215 -11.65 9.37 16.91
N HIS A 216 -10.57 9.60 17.66
CA HIS A 216 -9.92 10.90 17.80
C HIS A 216 -9.15 11.34 16.56
N ARG A 217 -8.91 10.44 15.61
CA ARG A 217 -8.17 10.75 14.38
C ARG A 217 -9.11 11.16 13.26
N ASP A 218 -8.77 12.26 12.61
CA ASP A 218 -9.46 12.69 11.40
C ASP A 218 -9.12 11.74 10.24
N LEU A 219 -10.13 11.41 9.44
CA LEU A 219 -9.99 10.55 8.27
C LEU A 219 -10.27 11.36 7.00
N VAL A 220 -9.33 11.30 6.07
CA VAL A 220 -9.52 11.68 4.66
C VAL A 220 -9.53 10.40 3.83
N VAL A 221 -10.60 10.15 3.11
CA VAL A 221 -10.82 8.91 2.36
C VAL A 221 -10.90 9.20 0.87
N ILE A 222 -10.07 8.53 0.08
CA ILE A 222 -10.04 8.68 -1.37
C ILE A 222 -10.18 7.31 -2.01
N ALA A 223 -11.32 7.07 -2.65
CA ALA A 223 -11.63 5.83 -3.32
C ALA A 223 -11.70 6.05 -4.83
N GLY A 224 -10.98 5.25 -5.60
CA GLY A 224 -10.95 5.40 -7.05
C GLY A 224 -11.13 4.10 -7.83
N ALA A 225 -11.67 4.24 -9.03
CA ALA A 225 -11.74 3.18 -10.02
C ALA A 225 -11.28 3.69 -11.39
N ARG A 226 -11.06 2.77 -12.34
CA ARG A 226 -10.81 3.16 -13.74
C ARG A 226 -12.06 3.69 -14.38
N GLU A 227 -13.18 3.00 -14.17
CA GLU A 227 -14.50 3.34 -14.69
C GLU A 227 -15.45 3.57 -13.52
N ALA A 228 -16.41 4.49 -13.67
CA ALA A 228 -17.35 4.83 -12.60
C ALA A 228 -18.20 3.63 -12.15
N GLU A 229 -18.54 2.72 -13.07
CA GLU A 229 -19.27 1.49 -12.78
C GLU A 229 -18.49 0.52 -11.88
N GLY A 230 -17.16 0.67 -11.83
CA GLY A 230 -16.25 -0.07 -10.95
C GLY A 230 -16.18 0.46 -9.52
N LEU A 231 -16.90 1.55 -9.20
CA LEU A 231 -16.98 2.12 -7.85
C LEU A 231 -18.00 1.36 -6.99
N TYR A 232 -17.66 0.17 -6.57
CA TYR A 232 -18.52 -0.74 -5.80
C TYR A 232 -18.60 -0.42 -4.29
N MET A 233 -17.76 0.49 -3.80
CA MET A 233 -17.54 0.77 -2.38
C MET A 233 -18.60 1.70 -1.75
N ARG A 234 -19.63 2.11 -2.47
CA ARG A 234 -20.59 3.13 -2.02
C ARG A 234 -21.15 2.85 -0.62
N ARG A 235 -21.60 1.63 -0.35
CA ARG A 235 -22.18 1.27 0.96
C ARG A 235 -21.22 1.47 2.14
N SER A 236 -19.94 1.19 1.96
CA SER A 236 -18.92 1.45 3.01
C SER A 236 -18.59 2.92 3.13
N LEU A 237 -18.67 3.69 2.05
CA LEU A 237 -18.51 5.16 2.09
C LEU A 237 -19.71 5.82 2.78
N ASP A 238 -20.94 5.38 2.48
CA ASP A 238 -22.15 5.83 3.17
C ASP A 238 -22.04 5.55 4.68
N TRP A 239 -21.57 4.34 5.08
CA TRP A 239 -21.33 4.01 6.48
C TRP A 239 -20.31 4.96 7.14
N LEU A 240 -19.23 5.32 6.45
CA LEU A 240 -18.23 6.28 6.95
C LEU A 240 -18.83 7.68 7.12
N MET A 241 -19.66 8.13 6.18
CA MET A 241 -20.37 9.41 6.28
C MET A 241 -21.32 9.44 7.48
N ASP A 242 -22.09 8.38 7.69
CA ASP A 242 -22.99 8.23 8.82
C ASP A 242 -22.23 8.20 10.16
N ASP A 243 -21.03 7.61 10.20
CA ASP A 243 -20.13 7.62 11.36
C ASP A 243 -19.32 8.93 11.52
N GLY A 244 -19.60 9.93 10.69
CA GLY A 244 -19.08 11.30 10.84
C GLY A 244 -17.80 11.62 10.10
N VAL A 245 -17.33 10.77 9.17
CA VAL A 245 -16.22 11.11 8.27
C VAL A 245 -16.70 12.14 7.26
N ARG A 246 -16.05 13.31 7.19
CA ARG A 246 -16.47 14.45 6.35
C ARG A 246 -15.72 14.55 5.02
N GLU A 247 -14.48 14.09 4.98
CA GLU A 247 -13.63 14.18 3.80
C GLU A 247 -13.59 12.84 3.07
N ILE A 248 -14.57 12.64 2.18
CA ILE A 248 -14.67 11.44 1.33
C ILE A 248 -14.69 11.88 -0.13
N ILE A 249 -13.73 11.39 -0.90
CA ILE A 249 -13.56 11.69 -2.32
C ILE A 249 -13.65 10.39 -3.12
N THR A 250 -14.51 10.37 -4.12
CA THR A 250 -14.60 9.29 -5.10
C THR A 250 -14.15 9.76 -6.46
N THR A 251 -13.33 8.97 -7.16
CA THR A 251 -12.78 9.33 -8.46
C THR A 251 -12.91 8.22 -9.48
N ALA A 252 -13.08 8.59 -10.77
CA ALA A 252 -13.01 7.66 -11.89
C ALA A 252 -12.25 8.28 -13.06
N GLU A 253 -11.43 7.49 -13.77
CA GLU A 253 -10.70 7.98 -14.94
C GLU A 253 -11.65 8.17 -16.12
N THR A 254 -12.71 7.34 -16.23
CA THR A 254 -13.76 7.44 -17.25
C THR A 254 -15.15 7.28 -16.63
N GLY A 255 -16.16 7.85 -17.29
CA GLY A 255 -17.56 7.79 -16.84
C GLY A 255 -17.87 8.60 -15.58
N ALA A 256 -16.94 9.46 -15.14
CA ALA A 256 -17.14 10.28 -13.95
C ALA A 256 -18.26 11.32 -14.15
N HIS A 257 -19.18 11.39 -13.17
CA HIS A 257 -20.22 12.39 -13.08
C HIS A 257 -20.53 12.65 -11.59
N ASN A 258 -20.99 13.87 -11.29
CA ASN A 258 -21.24 14.27 -9.89
C ASN A 258 -22.04 13.20 -9.11
N PRO A 259 -21.60 12.76 -7.92
CA PRO A 259 -20.50 13.31 -7.10
C PRO A 259 -19.09 12.73 -7.37
N VAL A 260 -18.93 11.86 -8.37
CA VAL A 260 -17.64 11.24 -8.72
C VAL A 260 -16.79 12.24 -9.48
N LEU A 261 -15.56 12.48 -9.01
CA LEU A 261 -14.63 13.41 -9.62
C LEU A 261 -13.82 12.73 -10.76
N PRO A 262 -13.49 13.44 -11.83
CA PRO A 262 -12.73 12.87 -12.95
C PRO A 262 -11.25 12.69 -12.58
N GLY A 263 -10.64 11.57 -13.00
CA GLY A 263 -9.23 11.32 -12.90
C GLY A 263 -8.83 10.37 -11.76
N ARG A 264 -7.55 10.40 -11.42
CA ARG A 264 -6.95 9.45 -10.46
C ARG A 264 -7.04 9.95 -9.02
N PRO A 265 -7.11 9.05 -8.02
CA PRO A 265 -7.06 9.42 -6.61
C PRO A 265 -5.89 10.35 -6.25
N THR A 266 -4.75 10.18 -6.92
CA THR A 266 -3.53 10.99 -6.69
C THR A 266 -3.68 12.48 -7.01
N HIS A 267 -4.68 12.88 -7.79
CA HIS A 267 -4.97 14.29 -8.08
C HIS A 267 -5.65 15.01 -6.90
N TYR A 268 -6.26 14.25 -6.02
CA TYR A 268 -7.08 14.73 -4.91
C TYR A 268 -6.46 14.46 -3.54
N LEU A 269 -5.20 14.04 -3.49
CA LEU A 269 -4.49 13.95 -2.21
C LEU A 269 -4.42 15.33 -1.56
N PRO A 270 -4.75 15.46 -0.26
CA PRO A 270 -4.58 16.70 0.47
C PRO A 270 -3.10 17.10 0.53
N SER A 271 -2.83 18.31 0.97
CA SER A 271 -1.48 18.71 1.35
C SER A 271 -1.04 17.87 2.54
N LEU A 272 -0.07 17.00 2.32
CA LEU A 272 0.45 16.11 3.36
C LEU A 272 1.53 16.80 4.19
N GLY A 273 1.66 16.39 5.46
CA GLY A 273 2.71 16.84 6.39
C GLY A 273 3.29 15.68 7.22
N PRO A 274 4.30 15.96 8.06
CA PRO A 274 5.01 14.93 8.86
C PRO A 274 4.12 14.16 9.85
N GLU A 275 3.03 14.77 10.29
CA GLU A 275 2.08 14.17 11.24
C GLU A 275 1.08 13.22 10.56
N ASP A 276 0.92 13.32 9.23
CA ASP A 276 -0.02 12.51 8.50
C ASP A 276 0.46 11.06 8.37
N THR A 277 -0.51 10.16 8.48
CA THR A 277 -0.30 8.74 8.20
C THR A 277 -1.13 8.33 7.00
N VAL A 278 -0.47 7.92 5.93
CA VAL A 278 -1.10 7.53 4.67
C VAL A 278 -1.14 6.01 4.56
N TYR A 279 -2.31 5.45 4.29
CA TYR A 279 -2.48 4.06 3.88
C TYR A 279 -2.92 4.02 2.43
N VAL A 280 -2.22 3.25 1.61
CA VAL A 280 -2.57 3.12 0.19
C VAL A 280 -2.55 1.66 -0.24
N ALA A 281 -3.60 1.25 -0.96
CA ALA A 281 -3.67 -0.09 -1.54
C ALA A 281 -4.25 -0.08 -2.95
N GLY A 282 -3.78 -0.98 -3.79
CA GLY A 282 -4.26 -1.15 -5.16
C GLY A 282 -3.17 -1.30 -6.20
N PRO A 283 -3.42 -0.87 -7.45
CA PRO A 283 -2.46 -1.01 -8.56
C PRO A 283 -1.11 -0.33 -8.25
N PRO A 284 0.03 -0.96 -8.61
CA PRO A 284 1.36 -0.41 -8.35
C PRO A 284 1.54 1.06 -8.77
N PRO A 285 1.08 1.54 -9.94
CA PRO A 285 1.23 2.95 -10.30
C PRO A 285 0.52 3.94 -9.35
N LEU A 286 -0.60 3.55 -8.75
CA LEU A 286 -1.26 4.34 -7.71
C LEU A 286 -0.42 4.39 -6.44
N VAL A 287 0.00 3.22 -5.99
CA VAL A 287 0.79 3.05 -4.77
C VAL A 287 2.10 3.84 -4.87
N ASP A 288 2.83 3.69 -5.97
CA ASP A 288 4.12 4.39 -6.19
C ASP A 288 3.93 5.92 -6.18
N ALA A 289 2.91 6.43 -6.85
CA ALA A 289 2.63 7.87 -6.90
C ALA A 289 2.28 8.44 -5.51
N VAL A 290 1.51 7.70 -4.70
CA VAL A 290 1.18 8.10 -3.32
C VAL A 290 2.44 8.04 -2.43
N LYS A 291 3.26 6.99 -2.54
CA LYS A 291 4.54 6.88 -1.81
C LYS A 291 5.48 8.05 -2.11
N ILE A 292 5.61 8.44 -3.39
CA ILE A 292 6.45 9.58 -3.80
C ILE A 292 5.95 10.87 -3.13
N LYS A 293 4.64 11.15 -3.18
CA LYS A 293 4.06 12.36 -2.56
C LYS A 293 4.19 12.35 -1.04
N SER A 294 3.95 11.21 -0.39
CA SER A 294 4.10 11.05 1.06
C SER A 294 5.55 11.26 1.49
N ARG A 295 6.51 10.70 0.75
CA ARG A 295 7.95 10.89 1.02
C ARG A 295 8.36 12.37 0.90
N ALA A 296 7.92 13.07 -0.14
CA ALA A 296 8.21 14.49 -0.35
C ALA A 296 7.66 15.37 0.79
N ALA A 297 6.52 14.98 1.37
CA ALA A 297 5.87 15.67 2.48
C ALA A 297 6.32 15.19 3.88
N TRP A 298 7.26 14.26 3.97
CA TRP A 298 7.66 13.63 5.23
C TRP A 298 6.50 12.93 5.97
N ALA A 299 5.40 12.59 5.29
CA ALA A 299 4.30 11.80 5.82
C ALA A 299 4.69 10.31 5.95
N ARG A 300 4.15 9.61 6.95
CA ARG A 300 4.31 8.16 7.05
C ARG A 300 3.42 7.49 6.01
N CYS A 301 3.96 6.55 5.23
CA CYS A 301 3.17 5.85 4.21
C CYS A 301 3.30 4.34 4.38
N TYR A 302 2.16 3.67 4.49
CA TYR A 302 2.04 2.21 4.54
C TYR A 302 1.29 1.74 3.29
N ALA A 303 1.92 0.86 2.53
CA ALA A 303 1.50 0.54 1.18
C ALA A 303 1.26 -0.96 0.98
N ASP A 304 0.18 -1.30 0.27
CA ASP A 304 -0.15 -2.66 -0.17
C ASP A 304 -0.32 -2.68 -1.71
N PRO A 305 0.78 -2.81 -2.48
CA PRO A 305 0.70 -2.89 -3.93
C PRO A 305 0.15 -4.25 -4.37
N PHE A 306 -0.90 -4.26 -5.18
CA PHE A 306 -1.46 -5.48 -5.76
C PHE A 306 -0.63 -5.94 -6.97
N LEU A 307 0.43 -6.67 -6.68
CA LEU A 307 1.34 -7.19 -7.69
C LEU A 307 0.70 -8.39 -8.41
N PRO A 308 0.87 -8.50 -9.74
CA PRO A 308 0.53 -9.75 -10.41
C PRO A 308 1.44 -10.84 -9.83
N ASN A 309 0.83 -11.89 -9.25
CA ASN A 309 1.60 -13.02 -8.77
C ASN A 309 2.39 -13.60 -9.94
N ALA A 310 3.70 -13.51 -9.89
CA ALA A 310 4.56 -14.27 -10.78
C ALA A 310 4.18 -15.75 -10.61
N GLN A 311 3.68 -16.38 -11.67
CA GLN A 311 3.51 -17.83 -11.63
C GLN A 311 4.87 -18.42 -11.30
N PRO A 312 5.00 -19.31 -10.29
CA PRO A 312 6.24 -20.01 -10.09
C PRO A 312 6.56 -20.69 -11.42
N LEU A 313 7.67 -20.31 -12.03
CA LEU A 313 8.13 -20.93 -13.26
C LEU A 313 8.02 -22.45 -13.10
N SER A 314 7.36 -23.14 -14.01
CA SER A 314 7.29 -24.58 -13.99
C SER A 314 8.72 -25.13 -13.94
N LEU A 315 8.92 -26.36 -13.46
CA LEU A 315 10.25 -26.98 -13.50
C LEU A 315 10.85 -26.93 -14.92
N ILE A 316 10.02 -27.06 -15.95
CA ILE A 316 10.39 -26.94 -17.35
C ILE A 316 10.84 -25.53 -17.68
N ASP A 317 10.13 -24.49 -17.24
CA ASP A 317 10.52 -23.10 -17.46
C ASP A 317 11.81 -22.73 -16.74
N ARG A 318 12.03 -23.28 -15.52
CA ARG A 318 13.29 -23.12 -14.78
C ARG A 318 14.46 -23.77 -15.49
N VAL A 319 14.29 -24.97 -16.03
CA VAL A 319 15.31 -25.67 -16.80
C VAL A 319 15.58 -24.94 -18.10
N MET A 320 14.53 -24.49 -18.80
CA MET A 320 14.67 -23.72 -20.07
C MET A 320 15.29 -22.34 -19.83
N ALA A 321 15.03 -21.68 -18.70
CA ALA A 321 15.68 -20.43 -18.33
C ALA A 321 17.18 -20.63 -18.01
N MET A 322 17.56 -21.74 -17.39
CA MET A 322 18.96 -22.11 -17.17
C MET A 322 19.70 -22.46 -18.48
N LEU A 323 19.01 -23.04 -19.45
CA LEU A 323 19.57 -23.39 -20.74
C LEU A 323 19.66 -22.20 -21.71
N ARG A 324 18.88 -21.13 -21.50
CA ARG A 324 19.02 -19.87 -22.23
C ARG A 324 20.20 -19.08 -21.66
N ARG A 325 21.41 -19.34 -22.19
CA ARG A 325 22.55 -18.42 -22.00
C ARG A 325 22.10 -17.01 -22.42
N PRO A 326 22.29 -15.97 -21.60
CA PRO A 326 22.07 -14.61 -22.07
C PRO A 326 23.00 -14.39 -23.29
N ALA A 327 22.43 -14.05 -24.42
CA ALA A 327 23.21 -13.53 -25.56
C ALA A 327 24.00 -12.34 -24.99
N ALA A 328 25.33 -12.37 -25.22
CA ALA A 328 26.19 -11.27 -24.77
C ALA A 328 25.61 -9.97 -25.33
N ALA A 329 25.32 -9.02 -24.43
CA ALA A 329 24.87 -7.69 -24.81
C ALA A 329 25.94 -7.11 -25.78
N PRO A 330 25.56 -6.53 -26.94
CA PRO A 330 26.52 -5.90 -27.81
C PRO A 330 27.25 -4.81 -27.03
N ALA A 331 28.59 -4.82 -27.11
CA ALA A 331 29.44 -3.83 -26.45
C ALA A 331 29.00 -2.43 -26.90
N VAL A 332 28.50 -1.65 -25.96
CA VAL A 332 28.18 -0.24 -26.16
C VAL A 332 29.52 0.47 -26.31
N THR A 333 29.89 0.80 -27.55
CA THR A 333 31.01 1.67 -27.85
C THR A 333 30.75 3.02 -27.19
N PRO A 334 31.64 3.57 -26.36
CA PRO A 334 31.40 4.87 -25.74
C PRO A 334 31.32 5.94 -26.83
N ALA A 335 30.16 6.60 -26.93
CA ALA A 335 29.98 7.75 -27.82
C ALA A 335 31.02 8.82 -27.48
N SER A 336 31.80 9.21 -28.54
CA SER A 336 32.75 10.30 -28.48
C SER A 336 32.08 11.57 -27.94
N ARG A 337 32.68 12.19 -26.91
CA ARG A 337 32.24 13.47 -26.35
C ARG A 337 32.19 14.55 -27.45
N PRO A 338 31.08 15.29 -27.57
CA PRO A 338 31.05 16.45 -28.46
C PRO A 338 32.02 17.55 -27.92
N VAL A 339 32.84 18.09 -28.81
CA VAL A 339 33.70 19.23 -28.57
C VAL A 339 32.80 20.45 -28.31
N PRO A 340 33.06 21.28 -27.27
CA PRO A 340 32.28 22.47 -27.03
C PRO A 340 32.56 23.52 -28.09
N VAL A 341 31.56 23.91 -28.87
CA VAL A 341 31.59 25.09 -29.76
C VAL A 341 31.40 26.31 -28.88
N ALA A 342 32.34 27.22 -28.92
CA ALA A 342 32.29 28.52 -28.24
C ALA A 342 31.09 29.33 -28.74
N ALA A 343 30.10 29.56 -27.88
CA ALA A 343 28.98 30.45 -28.18
C ALA A 343 29.40 31.90 -27.89
N GLY A 344 29.29 32.73 -28.92
CA GLY A 344 29.54 34.17 -28.85
C GLY A 344 28.53 34.88 -27.95
N LEU A 345 29.00 35.91 -27.29
CA LEU A 345 28.23 36.82 -26.42
C LEU A 345 27.06 37.49 -27.20
N PRO A 346 25.84 37.51 -26.71
CA PRO A 346 24.81 38.40 -27.25
C PRO A 346 24.83 39.76 -26.56
N ALA A 347 24.68 40.78 -27.42
CA ALA A 347 24.66 42.19 -27.08
C ALA A 347 23.56 42.60 -26.11
N ALA A 348 23.88 43.61 -25.31
CA ALA A 348 23.01 44.27 -24.34
C ALA A 348 21.68 44.76 -24.96
N ARG A 349 20.55 44.35 -24.39
CA ARG A 349 19.22 44.98 -24.64
C ARG A 349 18.91 46.00 -23.54
N LYS A 350 18.53 47.18 -23.97
CA LYS A 350 18.11 48.35 -23.19
C LYS A 350 16.91 48.07 -22.31
N ARG A 351 16.93 48.61 -21.11
CA ARG A 351 15.78 48.71 -20.19
C ARG A 351 14.69 49.61 -20.79
N SER A 352 13.45 49.18 -20.76
CA SER A 352 12.25 49.97 -20.95
C SER A 352 11.60 50.26 -19.59
N GLU A 353 11.22 51.54 -19.41
CA GLU A 353 10.59 52.11 -18.21
C GLU A 353 9.19 51.58 -17.95
N PRO A 354 8.68 51.64 -16.70
CA PRO A 354 7.31 51.26 -16.37
C PRO A 354 6.30 52.40 -16.55
N ALA A 355 5.13 52.07 -17.05
CA ALA A 355 3.99 52.97 -17.16
C ALA A 355 3.19 53.10 -15.82
N PRO A 356 2.47 54.24 -15.60
CA PRO A 356 1.98 54.68 -14.31
C PRO A 356 0.61 54.04 -13.89
N GLY A 357 0.38 54.09 -12.58
CA GLY A 357 -0.62 53.46 -11.80
C GLY A 357 -2.10 53.72 -12.09
N VAL A 358 -2.92 52.80 -11.60
CA VAL A 358 -4.34 53.01 -11.42
C VAL A 358 -4.68 52.83 -9.92
N ALA A 359 -5.43 53.82 -9.44
CA ALA A 359 -5.77 54.08 -8.04
C ALA A 359 -6.64 52.95 -7.41
N ARG A 360 -6.32 52.64 -6.17
CA ARG A 360 -7.17 51.83 -5.27
C ARG A 360 -8.19 52.76 -4.60
N THR A 361 -9.49 52.48 -4.79
CA THR A 361 -10.56 53.04 -3.95
C THR A 361 -10.82 52.09 -2.77
N ALA A 362 -10.69 52.64 -1.59
CA ALA A 362 -11.05 52.02 -0.32
C ALA A 362 -12.56 52.18 -0.08
N THR A 363 -13.24 51.16 0.41
CA THR A 363 -14.60 51.23 0.94
C THR A 363 -14.59 50.75 2.42
N PRO A 364 -15.34 51.43 3.32
CA PRO A 364 -15.11 51.34 4.74
C PRO A 364 -15.88 50.24 5.45
N ALA A 365 -15.35 49.86 6.62
CA ALA A 365 -15.90 48.90 7.58
C ALA A 365 -17.29 49.30 8.10
N ARG A 366 -18.22 48.36 8.16
CA ARG A 366 -19.45 48.47 8.97
C ARG A 366 -19.30 47.70 10.26
N ARG A 367 -19.32 48.43 11.39
CA ARG A 367 -19.60 47.95 12.73
C ARG A 367 -21.07 47.47 12.79
N SER A 368 -21.35 46.35 13.39
CA SER A 368 -22.65 46.03 13.93
C SER A 368 -22.53 45.51 15.36
N GLN A 369 -23.37 46.09 16.16
CA GLN A 369 -23.44 46.04 17.59
C GLN A 369 -24.00 44.71 18.11
N ALA A 370 -23.53 44.33 19.29
CA ALA A 370 -24.15 43.34 20.13
C ALA A 370 -25.55 43.78 20.60
N ARG A 371 -26.49 42.84 20.66
CA ARG A 371 -27.60 42.87 21.62
C ARG A 371 -27.83 41.48 22.20
N SER A 372 -27.76 41.43 23.49
CA SER A 372 -28.16 40.36 24.42
C SER A 372 -29.67 40.36 24.66
N ARG A 373 -30.13 39.25 25.26
CA ARG A 373 -31.44 38.91 25.92
C ARG A 373 -32.33 38.03 25.02
N VAL A 374 -32.88 36.97 25.47
CA VAL A 374 -33.31 36.39 26.79
C VAL A 374 -33.06 34.88 26.72
#